data_3455c476910fa736401474c2893af12d
#
_entry.id   3455c476910fa736401474c2893af12d
#
_cell.length_a   1.000
_cell.length_b   1.000
_cell.length_c   1.000
_cell.angle_alpha   90.00
_cell.angle_beta   90.00
_cell.angle_gamma   90.00
#
_symmetry.space_group_name_H-M   'P 1'
#
loop_
_entity.id
_entity.type
_entity.pdbx_description
1 polymer ?
#
loop_
_entity_poly.entity_id
_entity_poly.type
_entity_poly.pdbx_seq_one_letter_code
_entity_poly.pdbx_strand_id
1 'polypeptide(L)'
;MLTDHRCTKYTDCSSCGFYQRDIFKYRLYPKGYVIPQTRCMQNMVFFLIKGEIWLNSEEHPDTTFRGGQFVLQPIGSKVECKVLDYTECIIYLFERPQNICDNRFNKGISIVENERQQPIVMTMVPPIQLFIEGMKLYLNDDLRCSGLMQAKRSEMVYLLNCYYPIKELAAFYAPIYRYSHSFQY
;
A
#
# COMPACT_ATOMS: atom_id res chain seq x y z
N MET A 1 -23.94 -30.04 -9.48
CA MET A 1 -23.72 -29.46 -8.16
C MET A 1 -22.23 -29.16 -8.04
N LEU A 2 -21.83 -27.91 -8.22
CA LEU A 2 -20.48 -27.46 -7.91
C LEU A 2 -20.40 -27.36 -6.38
N THR A 3 -19.70 -28.28 -5.76
CA THR A 3 -19.42 -28.24 -4.33
C THR A 3 -18.63 -26.97 -4.04
N ASP A 4 -19.13 -26.19 -3.11
CA ASP A 4 -18.58 -24.89 -2.68
C ASP A 4 -17.23 -25.13 -1.95
N HIS A 5 -16.18 -25.37 -2.72
CA HIS A 5 -14.81 -25.48 -2.21
C HIS A 5 -14.15 -24.10 -2.15
N ARG A 6 -14.83 -23.14 -1.54
CA ARG A 6 -14.16 -21.90 -1.16
C ARG A 6 -13.09 -22.23 -0.10
N CYS A 7 -11.90 -21.74 -0.31
CA CYS A 7 -10.82 -21.83 0.66
C CYS A 7 -11.18 -20.96 1.87
N THR A 8 -12.13 -21.42 2.69
CA THR A 8 -12.72 -20.65 3.81
C THR A 8 -12.02 -20.88 5.14
N LYS A 9 -11.03 -21.77 5.21
CA LYS A 9 -10.33 -22.09 6.47
C LYS A 9 -8.84 -21.86 6.31
N TYR A 10 -8.39 -20.69 6.70
CA TYR A 10 -6.99 -20.28 6.70
C TYR A 10 -6.10 -21.13 7.63
N THR A 11 -6.68 -21.79 8.63
CA THR A 11 -5.97 -22.53 9.67
C THR A 11 -5.51 -23.90 9.23
N ASP A 12 -6.12 -24.51 8.21
CA ASP A 12 -5.90 -25.92 7.86
C ASP A 12 -5.45 -26.16 6.41
N CYS A 13 -5.08 -25.10 5.67
CA CYS A 13 -4.61 -25.24 4.31
C CYS A 13 -3.14 -25.70 4.30
N SER A 14 -2.91 -27.02 4.23
CA SER A 14 -1.57 -27.62 4.09
C SER A 14 -0.80 -27.17 2.86
N SER A 15 -1.51 -26.63 1.84
CA SER A 15 -0.90 -26.10 0.61
C SER A 15 -0.40 -24.65 0.77
N CYS A 16 -0.82 -23.93 1.79
CA CYS A 16 -0.47 -22.55 2.06
C CYS A 16 0.42 -22.45 3.30
N GLY A 17 1.49 -23.20 3.35
CA GLY A 17 2.37 -23.31 4.50
C GLY A 17 2.97 -21.98 4.95
N PHE A 18 2.18 -21.10 5.53
CA PHE A 18 2.56 -20.03 6.46
C PHE A 18 1.39 -19.06 6.67
N TYR A 19 1.08 -18.81 7.91
CA TYR A 19 0.21 -17.74 8.39
C TYR A 19 0.87 -16.41 8.02
N GLN A 20 0.58 -15.87 6.84
CA GLN A 20 1.01 -14.51 6.53
C GLN A 20 -0.04 -13.52 6.99
N ARG A 21 0.43 -12.48 7.71
CA ARG A 21 -0.35 -11.30 8.08
C ARG A 21 -1.10 -10.77 6.87
N ASP A 22 -2.32 -10.29 7.10
CA ASP A 22 -3.13 -9.65 6.06
C ASP A 22 -2.28 -8.63 5.27
N ILE A 23 -1.93 -8.97 4.02
CA ILE A 23 -1.14 -8.11 3.14
C ILE A 23 -2.00 -6.96 2.63
N PHE A 24 -3.26 -7.24 2.32
CA PHE A 24 -4.24 -6.26 1.88
C PHE A 24 -5.42 -6.21 2.82
N LYS A 25 -5.89 -4.98 3.14
CA LYS A 25 -7.08 -4.75 3.99
C LYS A 25 -8.03 -3.80 3.27
N TYR A 26 -9.26 -4.22 3.08
CA TYR A 26 -10.34 -3.35 2.65
C TYR A 26 -10.97 -2.66 3.85
N ARG A 27 -11.18 -1.34 3.75
CA ARG A 27 -11.72 -0.53 4.84
C ARG A 27 -12.72 0.49 4.34
N LEU A 28 -13.74 0.71 5.14
CA LEU A 28 -14.75 1.74 5.00
C LEU A 28 -14.66 2.65 6.22
N TYR A 29 -14.62 3.94 6.01
CA TYR A 29 -14.59 4.94 7.06
C TYR A 29 -15.71 5.97 6.88
N PRO A 30 -16.53 6.21 7.90
CA PRO A 30 -17.55 7.26 7.84
C PRO A 30 -16.89 8.65 7.86
N LYS A 31 -17.58 9.62 7.27
CA LYS A 31 -17.20 11.02 7.37
C LYS A 31 -17.03 11.45 8.83
N GLY A 32 -15.99 12.19 9.12
CA GLY A 32 -15.65 12.67 10.45
C GLY A 32 -14.88 11.65 11.31
N TYR A 33 -14.63 10.42 10.81
CA TYR A 33 -13.77 9.47 11.52
C TYR A 33 -12.36 10.03 11.66
N VAL A 34 -11.79 9.94 12.85
CA VAL A 34 -10.44 10.42 13.16
C VAL A 34 -9.58 9.25 13.61
N ILE A 35 -8.44 9.08 12.98
CA ILE A 35 -7.35 8.24 13.47
C ILE A 35 -6.42 9.20 14.23
N PRO A 36 -6.37 9.12 15.57
CA PRO A 36 -5.48 9.99 16.34
C PRO A 36 -4.03 9.72 15.98
N GLN A 37 -3.15 10.66 16.31
CA GLN A 37 -1.73 10.49 16.03
C GLN A 37 -1.22 9.13 16.55
N THR A 38 -0.84 8.27 15.64
CA THR A 38 -0.35 6.92 15.92
C THR A 38 0.92 6.62 15.14
N ARG A 39 1.70 5.67 15.62
CA ARG A 39 2.93 5.24 14.93
C ARG A 39 2.62 4.07 13.99
N CYS A 40 3.10 4.17 12.75
CA CYS A 40 3.00 3.10 11.79
C CYS A 40 3.90 1.92 12.17
N MET A 41 3.32 0.74 12.34
CA MET A 41 4.05 -0.48 12.73
C MET A 41 4.58 -1.25 11.52
N GLN A 42 4.18 -0.88 10.31
CA GLN A 42 4.59 -1.46 9.03
C GLN A 42 4.58 -0.36 7.98
N ASN A 43 5.27 -0.57 6.86
CA ASN A 43 5.08 0.27 5.69
C ASN A 43 3.67 0.05 5.15
N MET A 44 2.99 1.13 4.79
CA MET A 44 1.61 1.10 4.30
C MET A 44 1.46 1.92 3.04
N VAL A 45 0.73 1.38 2.06
CA VAL A 45 0.21 2.17 0.94
C VAL A 45 -1.31 2.23 1.08
N PHE A 46 -1.84 3.44 1.10
CA PHE A 46 -3.27 3.70 1.08
C PHE A 46 -3.72 3.97 -0.34
N PHE A 47 -4.50 3.07 -0.93
CA PHE A 47 -5.18 3.25 -2.20
C PHE A 47 -6.60 3.74 -1.91
N LEU A 48 -6.88 5.01 -2.20
CA LEU A 48 -8.18 5.59 -1.96
C LEU A 48 -9.08 5.37 -3.18
N ILE A 49 -10.09 4.51 -3.04
CA ILE A 49 -11.04 4.19 -4.11
C ILE A 49 -12.03 5.34 -4.25
N LYS A 50 -12.57 5.79 -3.11
CA LYS A 50 -13.57 6.84 -3.03
C LYS A 50 -13.39 7.66 -1.75
N GLY A 51 -13.85 8.90 -1.77
CA GLY A 51 -13.86 9.81 -0.62
C GLY A 51 -12.66 10.72 -0.58
N GLU A 52 -12.44 11.32 0.58
CA GLU A 52 -11.38 12.30 0.83
C GLU A 52 -10.85 12.15 2.24
N ILE A 53 -9.53 12.15 2.39
CA ILE A 53 -8.83 12.04 3.67
C ILE A 53 -7.82 13.19 3.80
N TRP A 54 -7.85 13.87 4.93
CA TRP A 54 -6.75 14.70 5.39
C TRP A 54 -5.78 13.83 6.18
N LEU A 55 -4.50 13.96 5.85
CA LEU A 55 -3.40 13.23 6.43
C LEU A 55 -2.34 14.22 6.91
N ASN A 56 -1.82 14.02 8.12
CA ASN A 56 -0.69 14.78 8.64
C ASN A 56 0.37 13.82 9.17
N SER A 57 1.55 13.88 8.57
CA SER A 57 2.73 13.10 8.96
C SER A 57 4.00 13.87 8.58
N GLU A 58 5.17 13.41 9.05
CA GLU A 58 6.46 13.99 8.62
C GLU A 58 6.65 13.91 7.10
N GLU A 59 6.14 12.84 6.48
CA GLU A 59 6.28 12.59 5.04
C GLU A 59 5.24 13.34 4.21
N HIS A 60 4.07 13.56 4.76
CA HIS A 60 2.95 14.23 4.11
C HIS A 60 2.33 15.26 5.07
N PRO A 61 3.00 16.40 5.31
CA PRO A 61 2.48 17.42 6.20
C PRO A 61 1.24 18.08 5.58
N ASP A 62 0.17 18.17 6.38
CA ASP A 62 -1.09 18.84 6.02
C ASP A 62 -1.61 18.50 4.61
N THR A 63 -1.58 17.21 4.28
CA THR A 63 -1.88 16.73 2.93
C THR A 63 -3.30 16.19 2.83
N THR A 64 -4.05 16.62 1.82
CA THR A 64 -5.35 16.02 1.49
C THR A 64 -5.24 15.21 0.21
N PHE A 65 -5.78 13.99 0.22
CA PHE A 65 -5.84 13.13 -0.96
C PHE A 65 -7.23 12.53 -1.15
N ARG A 66 -7.56 12.18 -2.40
CA ARG A 66 -8.91 11.87 -2.85
C ARG A 66 -9.00 10.53 -3.55
N GLY A 67 -10.22 10.07 -3.77
CA GLY A 67 -10.48 8.88 -4.57
C GLY A 67 -9.71 8.90 -5.89
N GLY A 68 -9.13 7.76 -6.27
CA GLY A 68 -8.23 7.65 -7.41
C GLY A 68 -6.75 7.96 -7.12
N GLN A 69 -6.40 8.27 -5.86
CA GLN A 69 -5.03 8.56 -5.45
C GLN A 69 -4.50 7.53 -4.44
N PHE A 70 -3.19 7.49 -4.28
CA PHE A 70 -2.55 6.66 -3.26
C PHE A 70 -1.30 7.33 -2.68
N VAL A 71 -1.00 7.01 -1.42
CA VAL A 71 0.12 7.54 -0.65
C VAL A 71 0.82 6.43 0.10
N LEU A 72 2.10 6.63 0.39
CA LEU A 72 2.91 5.71 1.18
C LEU A 72 3.21 6.32 2.56
N GLN A 73 3.03 5.51 3.61
CA GLN A 73 3.47 5.83 4.97
C GLN A 73 4.50 4.80 5.41
N PRO A 74 5.72 5.21 5.76
CA PRO A 74 6.78 4.29 6.18
C PRO A 74 6.55 3.80 7.61
N ILE A 75 7.13 2.67 7.92
CA ILE A 75 7.23 2.16 9.29
C ILE A 75 7.88 3.20 10.20
N GLY A 76 7.36 3.35 11.42
CA GLY A 76 7.90 4.27 12.41
C GLY A 76 7.40 5.71 12.30
N SER A 77 6.84 6.12 11.15
CA SER A 77 6.25 7.46 10.99
C SER A 77 5.05 7.66 11.93
N LYS A 78 4.91 8.88 12.43
CA LYS A 78 3.72 9.31 13.16
C LYS A 78 2.71 9.85 12.15
N VAL A 79 1.49 9.35 12.20
CA VAL A 79 0.43 9.72 11.28
C VAL A 79 -0.84 10.05 12.04
N GLU A 80 -1.48 11.13 11.64
CA GLU A 80 -2.83 11.52 12.04
C GLU A 80 -3.68 11.61 10.79
N CYS A 81 -4.91 11.09 10.83
CA CYS A 81 -5.82 11.14 9.70
C CYS A 81 -7.21 11.61 10.13
N LYS A 82 -7.86 12.39 9.25
CA LYS A 82 -9.26 12.77 9.37
C LYS A 82 -9.99 12.48 8.07
N VAL A 83 -11.07 11.74 8.16
CA VAL A 83 -11.91 11.41 7.01
C VAL A 83 -12.84 12.58 6.74
N LEU A 84 -12.63 13.26 5.61
CA LEU A 84 -13.38 14.46 5.22
C LEU A 84 -14.69 14.12 4.49
N ASP A 85 -14.73 12.98 3.80
CA ASP A 85 -15.93 12.42 3.19
C ASP A 85 -15.94 10.90 3.36
N TYR A 86 -17.11 10.25 3.21
CA TYR A 86 -17.21 8.80 3.28
C TYR A 86 -16.16 8.14 2.38
N THR A 87 -15.32 7.34 3.00
CA THR A 87 -14.10 6.83 2.39
C THR A 87 -14.09 5.34 2.25
N GLU A 88 -13.70 4.89 1.08
CA GLU A 88 -13.46 3.51 0.71
C GLU A 88 -12.00 3.36 0.28
N CYS A 89 -11.26 2.44 0.91
CA CYS A 89 -9.85 2.26 0.60
C CYS A 89 -9.38 0.82 0.73
N ILE A 90 -8.27 0.52 0.04
CA ILE A 90 -7.46 -0.66 0.26
C ILE A 90 -6.13 -0.22 0.86
N ILE A 91 -5.74 -0.86 1.96
CA ILE A 91 -4.45 -0.65 2.61
C ILE A 91 -3.58 -1.86 2.28
N TYR A 92 -2.46 -1.61 1.63
CA TYR A 92 -1.41 -2.60 1.40
C TYR A 92 -0.34 -2.47 2.48
N LEU A 93 -0.05 -3.57 3.18
CA LEU A 93 0.91 -3.65 4.28
C LEU A 93 2.13 -4.47 3.87
N PHE A 94 3.34 -3.99 4.16
CA PHE A 94 4.57 -4.72 3.86
C PHE A 94 5.72 -4.31 4.79
N GLU A 95 6.67 -5.20 4.97
CA GLU A 95 7.87 -4.95 5.79
C GLU A 95 8.99 -4.34 4.94
N ARG A 96 9.25 -4.94 3.79
CA ARG A 96 10.27 -4.47 2.84
C ARG A 96 9.69 -4.40 1.43
N PRO A 97 10.13 -3.43 0.61
CA PRO A 97 9.82 -3.45 -0.81
C PRO A 97 10.32 -4.77 -1.41
N GLN A 98 9.43 -5.61 -1.92
CA GLN A 98 9.79 -6.89 -2.55
C GLN A 98 9.52 -6.80 -4.04
N ASN A 99 10.25 -7.61 -4.82
CA ASN A 99 10.14 -7.71 -6.27
C ASN A 99 10.41 -6.40 -7.03
N ILE A 100 11.03 -5.41 -6.39
CA ILE A 100 11.67 -4.34 -7.13
C ILE A 100 13.00 -4.93 -7.62
N CYS A 101 13.23 -4.89 -8.93
CA CYS A 101 14.53 -5.26 -9.49
C CYS A 101 15.63 -4.49 -8.75
N ASP A 102 16.65 -5.18 -8.26
CA ASP A 102 17.74 -4.57 -7.48
C ASP A 102 18.35 -3.36 -8.19
N ASN A 103 18.49 -3.41 -9.50
CA ASN A 103 18.96 -2.29 -10.30
C ASN A 103 18.02 -1.08 -10.24
N ARG A 104 16.70 -1.28 -10.21
CA ARG A 104 15.72 -0.19 -10.07
C ARG A 104 15.69 0.34 -8.64
N PHE A 105 15.80 -0.53 -7.66
CA PHE A 105 15.86 -0.14 -6.26
C PHE A 105 17.10 0.73 -5.98
N ASN A 106 18.30 0.26 -6.38
CA ASN A 106 19.55 1.00 -6.21
C ASN A 106 19.54 2.33 -6.99
N LYS A 107 18.98 2.35 -8.19
CA LYS A 107 18.80 3.58 -8.97
C LYS A 107 17.80 4.54 -8.28
N GLY A 108 16.74 4.02 -7.67
CA GLY A 108 15.79 4.79 -6.87
C GLY A 108 16.46 5.45 -5.67
N ILE A 109 17.27 4.71 -4.91
CA ILE A 109 18.07 5.23 -3.78
C ILE A 109 18.96 6.37 -4.28
N SER A 110 19.75 6.13 -5.32
CA SER A 110 20.66 7.14 -5.90
C SER A 110 19.92 8.42 -6.35
N ILE A 111 18.72 8.30 -6.91
CA ILE A 111 17.89 9.47 -7.28
C ILE A 111 17.47 10.24 -6.01
N VAL A 112 16.99 9.53 -4.97
CA VAL A 112 16.54 10.16 -3.73
C VAL A 112 17.68 10.89 -3.02
N GLU A 113 18.85 10.28 -2.97
CA GLU A 113 20.05 10.86 -2.35
C GLU A 113 20.56 12.10 -3.11
N ASN A 114 20.63 12.02 -4.43
CA ASN A 114 21.19 13.09 -5.27
C ASN A 114 20.18 14.23 -5.50
N GLU A 115 18.90 13.92 -5.71
CA GLU A 115 17.90 14.91 -6.09
C GLU A 115 16.99 15.33 -4.91
N ARG A 116 17.20 14.79 -3.71
CA ARG A 116 16.39 15.06 -2.49
C ARG A 116 14.89 14.97 -2.76
N GLN A 117 14.46 13.93 -3.46
CA GLN A 117 13.06 13.72 -3.82
C GLN A 117 12.17 13.76 -2.57
N GLN A 118 11.09 14.52 -2.67
CA GLN A 118 10.05 14.55 -1.64
C GLN A 118 8.98 13.50 -1.90
N PRO A 119 8.37 12.93 -0.84
CA PRO A 119 7.22 12.03 -1.00
C PRO A 119 6.09 12.71 -1.76
N ILE A 120 5.39 11.93 -2.57
CA ILE A 120 4.30 12.46 -3.41
C ILE A 120 3.02 11.67 -3.22
N VAL A 121 1.90 12.34 -3.46
CA VAL A 121 0.60 11.71 -3.68
C VAL A 121 0.54 11.27 -5.14
N MET A 122 0.35 9.98 -5.39
CA MET A 122 0.26 9.44 -6.74
C MET A 122 -1.18 9.26 -7.19
N THR A 123 -1.43 9.42 -8.48
CA THR A 123 -2.74 9.16 -9.10
C THR A 123 -2.76 7.75 -9.67
N MET A 124 -3.81 6.97 -9.38
CA MET A 124 -4.00 5.64 -9.95
C MET A 124 -4.31 5.72 -11.45
N VAL A 125 -3.42 5.18 -12.27
CA VAL A 125 -3.71 4.95 -13.70
C VAL A 125 -4.73 3.82 -13.87
N PRO A 126 -5.44 3.71 -15.03
CA PRO A 126 -6.50 2.72 -15.21
C PRO A 126 -6.12 1.27 -14.86
N PRO A 127 -4.94 0.73 -15.20
CA PRO A 127 -4.56 -0.62 -14.79
C PRO A 127 -4.44 -0.80 -13.27
N ILE A 128 -3.99 0.23 -12.53
CA ILE A 128 -3.97 0.19 -11.07
C ILE A 128 -5.40 0.26 -10.51
N GLN A 129 -6.27 1.08 -11.09
CA GLN A 129 -7.69 1.13 -10.68
C GLN A 129 -8.36 -0.22 -10.85
N LEU A 130 -8.20 -0.89 -12.00
CA LEU A 130 -8.72 -2.23 -12.24
C LEU A 130 -8.18 -3.27 -11.26
N PHE A 131 -6.88 -3.20 -10.95
CA PHE A 131 -6.27 -4.06 -9.95
C PHE A 131 -6.92 -3.85 -8.57
N ILE A 132 -7.10 -2.62 -8.14
CA ILE A 132 -7.69 -2.25 -6.83
C ILE A 132 -9.16 -2.67 -6.76
N GLU A 133 -9.94 -2.47 -7.82
CA GLU A 133 -11.34 -2.95 -7.88
C GLU A 133 -11.40 -4.49 -7.82
N GLY A 134 -10.52 -5.20 -8.51
CA GLY A 134 -10.41 -6.65 -8.40
C GLY A 134 -10.04 -7.09 -6.97
N MET A 135 -9.10 -6.42 -6.32
CA MET A 135 -8.73 -6.70 -4.93
C MET A 135 -9.90 -6.48 -3.97
N LYS A 136 -10.70 -5.43 -4.19
CA LYS A 136 -11.92 -5.18 -3.41
C LYS A 136 -12.88 -6.37 -3.48
N LEU A 137 -13.12 -6.94 -4.66
CA LEU A 137 -13.98 -8.11 -4.82
C LEU A 137 -13.44 -9.32 -4.04
N TYR A 138 -12.13 -9.62 -4.17
CA TYR A 138 -11.51 -10.73 -3.42
C TYR A 138 -11.65 -10.54 -1.90
N LEU A 139 -11.40 -9.34 -1.40
CA LEU A 139 -11.45 -9.06 0.03
C LEU A 139 -12.88 -9.06 0.59
N ASN A 140 -13.88 -8.65 -0.21
CA ASN A 140 -15.30 -8.73 0.15
C ASN A 140 -15.80 -10.18 0.20
N ASP A 141 -15.31 -11.04 -0.72
CA ASP A 141 -15.62 -12.46 -0.73
C ASP A 141 -14.78 -13.27 0.25
N ASP A 142 -14.00 -12.59 1.10
CA ASP A 142 -13.08 -13.19 2.07
C ASP A 142 -12.03 -14.13 1.45
N LEU A 143 -11.66 -13.89 0.20
CA LEU A 143 -10.62 -14.64 -0.50
C LEU A 143 -9.23 -14.12 -0.10
N ARG A 144 -8.68 -14.67 0.99
CA ARG A 144 -7.40 -14.22 1.58
C ARG A 144 -6.32 -15.31 1.59
N CYS A 145 -6.44 -16.30 0.72
CA CYS A 145 -5.43 -17.35 0.58
C CYS A 145 -4.03 -16.72 0.39
N SER A 146 -3.04 -17.18 1.16
CA SER A 146 -1.69 -16.59 1.16
C SER A 146 -1.05 -16.62 -0.23
N GLY A 147 -1.22 -17.69 -1.00
CA GLY A 147 -0.71 -17.79 -2.37
C GLY A 147 -1.34 -16.74 -3.30
N LEU A 148 -2.66 -16.54 -3.21
CA LEU A 148 -3.35 -15.49 -3.97
C LEU A 148 -2.85 -14.10 -3.58
N MET A 149 -2.75 -13.81 -2.29
CA MET A 149 -2.28 -12.51 -1.81
C MET A 149 -0.83 -12.22 -2.22
N GLN A 150 0.03 -13.23 -2.24
CA GLN A 150 1.40 -13.12 -2.73
C GLN A 150 1.44 -12.82 -4.24
N ALA A 151 0.67 -13.56 -5.03
CA ALA A 151 0.55 -13.32 -6.47
C ALA A 151 0.04 -11.90 -6.76
N LYS A 152 -1.00 -11.47 -6.04
CA LYS A 152 -1.55 -10.11 -6.17
C LYS A 152 -0.57 -9.02 -5.74
N ARG A 153 0.22 -9.27 -4.71
CA ARG A 153 1.30 -8.36 -4.34
C ARG A 153 2.34 -8.22 -5.45
N SER A 154 2.79 -9.34 -6.03
CA SER A 154 3.73 -9.31 -7.15
C SER A 154 3.15 -8.58 -8.35
N GLU A 155 1.90 -8.85 -8.72
CA GLU A 155 1.18 -8.15 -9.78
C GLU A 155 1.16 -6.64 -9.55
N MET A 156 0.80 -6.18 -8.35
CA MET A 156 0.78 -4.75 -8.00
C MET A 156 2.16 -4.10 -8.20
N VAL A 157 3.22 -4.75 -7.71
CA VAL A 157 4.58 -4.22 -7.85
C VAL A 157 4.99 -4.11 -9.32
N TYR A 158 4.67 -5.12 -10.14
CA TYR A 158 4.92 -5.06 -11.58
C TYR A 158 4.12 -3.94 -12.26
N LEU A 159 2.84 -3.79 -11.92
CA LEU A 159 2.01 -2.70 -12.46
C LEU A 159 2.60 -1.33 -12.12
N LEU A 160 2.98 -1.10 -10.86
CA LEU A 160 3.64 0.15 -10.46
C LEU A 160 4.90 0.39 -11.29
N ASN A 161 5.75 -0.63 -11.45
CA ASN A 161 6.99 -0.50 -12.22
C ASN A 161 6.79 -0.31 -13.73
N CYS A 162 5.68 -0.79 -14.30
CA CYS A 162 5.40 -0.66 -15.73
C CYS A 162 4.77 0.68 -16.08
N TYR A 163 3.95 1.23 -15.19
CA TYR A 163 3.11 2.38 -15.52
C TYR A 163 3.60 3.71 -14.96
N TYR A 164 4.55 3.71 -14.01
CA TYR A 164 5.10 4.95 -13.47
C TYR A 164 6.58 5.11 -13.80
N PRO A 165 7.00 6.34 -14.15
CA PRO A 165 8.40 6.67 -14.35
C PRO A 165 9.24 6.40 -13.10
N ILE A 166 10.51 6.02 -13.29
CA ILE A 166 11.41 5.71 -12.18
C ILE A 166 11.57 6.88 -11.20
N LYS A 167 11.54 8.12 -11.67
CA LYS A 167 11.63 9.31 -10.82
C LYS A 167 10.41 9.48 -9.93
N GLU A 168 9.21 9.22 -10.44
CA GLU A 168 7.98 9.25 -9.65
C GLU A 168 7.95 8.12 -8.62
N LEU A 169 8.36 6.90 -9.00
CA LEU A 169 8.49 5.79 -8.05
C LEU A 169 9.57 6.05 -7.01
N ALA A 170 10.69 6.68 -7.38
CA ALA A 170 11.72 7.09 -6.42
C ALA A 170 11.16 8.10 -5.40
N ALA A 171 10.41 9.11 -5.85
CA ALA A 171 9.75 10.06 -4.96
C ALA A 171 8.70 9.37 -4.06
N PHE A 172 7.91 8.45 -4.61
CA PHE A 172 6.93 7.67 -3.88
C PHE A 172 7.57 6.80 -2.78
N TYR A 173 8.70 6.12 -3.10
CA TYR A 173 9.42 5.28 -2.15
C TYR A 173 10.47 6.04 -1.32
N ALA A 174 10.67 7.33 -1.55
CA ALA A 174 11.66 8.15 -0.85
C ALA A 174 11.63 7.98 0.69
N PRO A 175 10.45 7.90 1.35
CA PRO A 175 10.40 7.67 2.78
C PRO A 175 11.10 6.37 3.19
N ILE A 176 10.84 5.27 2.48
CA ILE A 176 11.44 3.96 2.79
C ILE A 176 12.95 4.00 2.58
N TYR A 177 13.41 4.61 1.48
CA TYR A 177 14.85 4.70 1.20
C TYR A 177 15.60 5.45 2.30
N ARG A 178 15.04 6.54 2.82
CA ARG A 178 15.63 7.32 3.91
C ARG A 178 15.72 6.52 5.22
N TYR A 179 14.68 5.75 5.55
CA TYR A 179 14.66 4.93 6.76
C TYR A 179 15.53 3.68 6.64
N SER A 180 15.76 3.12 5.44
CA SER A 180 16.61 1.94 5.27
C SER A 180 18.07 2.20 5.63
N HIS A 181 18.56 3.41 5.43
CA HIS A 181 19.91 3.82 5.84
C HIS A 181 20.04 4.07 7.35
N SER A 182 18.92 4.35 8.04
CA SER A 182 18.94 4.59 9.51
C SER A 182 19.00 3.31 10.34
N PHE A 183 18.82 2.15 9.73
CA PHE A 183 18.82 0.84 10.41
C PHE A 183 20.08 -0.02 10.13
N GLN A 184 21.13 0.57 9.56
CA GLN A 184 22.43 -0.09 9.35
C GLN A 184 23.44 0.21 10.47
N TYR A 185 22.97 0.29 11.72
CA TYR A 185 23.85 0.33 12.91
C TYR A 185 23.49 -0.75 13.90
#